data_e17ff0e40cab4941dfa68922f752452d
#
_entry.id   e17ff0e40cab4941dfa68922f752452d
#
_cell.length_a   1.000
_cell.length_b   1.000
_cell.length_c   1.000
_cell.angle_alpha   90.00
_cell.angle_beta   90.00
_cell.angle_gamma   90.00
#
_symmetry.space_group_name_H-M   'P 1'
#
loop_
_entity.id
_entity.type
_entity.pdbx_description
1 polymer ?
#
loop_
_entity_poly.entity_id
_entity_poly.type
_entity_poly.pdbx_seq_one_letter_code
_entity_poly.pdbx_strand_id
1 'polypeptide(L)'
;MGFFKKIIDGLKKTQQNIGFQIKKLFKVGIFNDDFYENLEEILLTSDVGAQATEEIVDNLKEKIRQTKTVDEENATRLLKEALSDVLGDEQFQTDYPCVILVVGVNGVGKTTTIGKLARNFVREGKSVVLAAADTFRAAAGEQLEIWAKRADVRIIKHEEGSDPAAVVFDALSSAKSRKTDVVIVDTAGR
;
A
#
# COMPACT_ATOMS: atom_id res chain seq x y z
N MET A 1 -23.82 8.26 -10.05
CA MET A 1 -23.54 6.94 -9.41
C MET A 1 -22.72 5.94 -10.25
N GLY A 2 -22.10 6.31 -11.39
CA GLY A 2 -21.54 5.34 -12.35
C GLY A 2 -20.03 5.12 -12.31
N PHE A 3 -19.24 6.14 -12.04
CA PHE A 3 -17.78 6.08 -12.29
C PHE A 3 -17.00 5.34 -11.19
N PHE A 4 -17.27 5.64 -9.94
CA PHE A 4 -16.61 4.94 -8.81
C PHE A 4 -16.98 3.46 -8.73
N LYS A 5 -18.23 3.10 -9.11
CA LYS A 5 -18.63 1.70 -9.16
C LYS A 5 -17.88 0.92 -10.23
N LYS A 6 -17.63 1.52 -11.42
CA LYS A 6 -16.82 0.90 -12.48
C LYS A 6 -15.36 0.68 -12.09
N ILE A 7 -14.74 1.60 -11.32
CA ILE A 7 -13.35 1.45 -10.85
C ILE A 7 -13.27 0.35 -9.79
N ILE A 8 -14.20 0.34 -8.83
CA ILE A 8 -14.28 -0.71 -7.81
C ILE A 8 -14.56 -2.06 -8.44
N ASP A 9 -15.46 -2.12 -9.43
CA ASP A 9 -15.78 -3.35 -10.15
C ASP A 9 -14.61 -3.80 -11.04
N GLY A 10 -13.83 -2.87 -11.61
CA GLY A 10 -12.60 -3.18 -12.35
C GLY A 10 -11.51 -3.79 -11.45
N LEU A 11 -11.25 -3.18 -10.30
CA LEU A 11 -10.27 -3.70 -9.31
C LEU A 11 -10.74 -5.02 -8.69
N LYS A 12 -12.03 -5.17 -8.40
CA LYS A 12 -12.59 -6.46 -7.97
C LYS A 12 -12.45 -7.54 -9.03
N LYS A 13 -12.60 -7.19 -10.30
CA LYS A 13 -12.49 -8.14 -11.40
C LYS A 13 -11.05 -8.66 -11.57
N THR A 14 -10.04 -7.82 -11.39
CA THR A 14 -8.62 -8.21 -11.42
C THR A 14 -8.27 -9.06 -10.19
N GLN A 15 -8.65 -8.63 -9.00
CA GLN A 15 -8.44 -9.38 -7.77
C GLN A 15 -9.20 -10.73 -7.76
N GLN A 16 -10.43 -10.76 -8.29
CA GLN A 16 -11.21 -11.98 -8.44
C GLN A 16 -10.60 -12.92 -9.47
N ASN A 17 -9.96 -12.39 -10.53
CA ASN A 17 -9.37 -13.20 -11.58
C ASN A 17 -8.15 -13.99 -11.07
N ILE A 18 -7.20 -13.34 -10.39
CA ILE A 18 -6.01 -14.00 -9.81
C ILE A 18 -6.42 -15.00 -8.73
N GLY A 19 -7.21 -14.57 -7.74
CA GLY A 19 -7.68 -15.44 -6.67
C GLY A 19 -8.53 -16.61 -7.17
N PHE A 20 -9.31 -16.41 -8.25
CA PHE A 20 -10.07 -17.45 -8.87
C PHE A 20 -9.19 -18.45 -9.63
N GLN A 21 -8.18 -17.99 -10.37
CA GLN A 21 -7.23 -18.86 -11.09
C GLN A 21 -6.43 -19.71 -10.11
N ILE A 22 -5.90 -19.10 -9.03
CA ILE A 22 -5.19 -19.82 -7.97
C ILE A 22 -6.11 -20.87 -7.34
N LYS A 23 -7.34 -20.52 -6.94
CA LYS A 23 -8.29 -21.49 -6.38
C LYS A 23 -8.62 -22.61 -7.35
N LYS A 24 -8.79 -22.31 -8.64
CA LYS A 24 -9.05 -23.32 -9.66
C LYS A 24 -7.87 -24.29 -9.80
N LEU A 25 -6.64 -23.79 -9.78
CA LEU A 25 -5.43 -24.57 -9.86
C LEU A 25 -5.30 -25.50 -8.63
N PHE A 26 -5.53 -24.99 -7.43
CA PHE A 26 -5.44 -25.77 -6.20
C PHE A 26 -6.56 -26.81 -6.05
N LYS A 27 -7.73 -26.57 -6.66
CA LYS A 27 -8.87 -27.48 -6.60
C LYS A 27 -8.61 -28.83 -7.30
N VAL A 28 -7.65 -28.89 -8.22
CA VAL A 28 -7.23 -30.13 -8.89
C VAL A 28 -6.53 -31.09 -7.93
N GLY A 29 -5.86 -30.57 -6.88
CA GLY A 29 -5.25 -31.38 -5.82
C GLY A 29 -4.04 -32.22 -6.25
N ILE A 30 -3.50 -32.00 -7.46
CA ILE A 30 -2.34 -32.70 -8.00
C ILE A 30 -1.20 -31.69 -8.10
N PHE A 31 -0.17 -31.86 -7.27
CA PHE A 31 0.99 -30.96 -7.17
C PHE A 31 2.18 -31.54 -7.94
N ASN A 32 2.03 -31.63 -9.26
CA ASN A 32 3.06 -32.06 -10.21
C ASN A 32 3.73 -30.85 -10.89
N ASP A 33 4.63 -31.11 -11.84
CA ASP A 33 5.35 -30.05 -12.55
C ASP A 33 4.39 -29.12 -13.30
N ASP A 34 3.35 -29.64 -13.96
CA ASP A 34 2.34 -28.83 -14.65
C ASP A 34 1.62 -27.85 -13.69
N PHE A 35 1.39 -28.26 -12.43
CA PHE A 35 0.81 -27.39 -11.41
C PHE A 35 1.73 -26.19 -11.13
N TYR A 36 3.02 -26.44 -10.96
CA TYR A 36 3.98 -25.37 -10.65
C TYR A 36 4.20 -24.44 -11.84
N GLU A 37 4.28 -24.97 -13.07
CA GLU A 37 4.36 -24.17 -14.29
C GLU A 37 3.14 -23.25 -14.44
N ASN A 38 1.93 -23.76 -14.22
CA ASN A 38 0.71 -22.96 -14.24
C ASN A 38 0.69 -21.88 -13.13
N LEU A 39 1.22 -22.19 -11.95
CA LEU A 39 1.33 -21.22 -10.87
C LEU A 39 2.30 -20.09 -11.22
N GLU A 40 3.45 -20.44 -11.80
CA GLU A 40 4.44 -19.47 -12.31
C GLU A 40 3.80 -18.54 -13.35
N GLU A 41 3.07 -19.09 -14.32
CA GLU A 41 2.37 -18.30 -15.34
C GLU A 41 1.36 -17.33 -14.71
N ILE A 42 0.58 -17.78 -13.72
CA ILE A 42 -0.38 -16.93 -13.00
C ILE A 42 0.34 -15.79 -12.28
N LEU A 43 1.45 -16.06 -11.59
CA LEU A 43 2.22 -15.06 -10.85
C LEU A 43 2.86 -14.04 -11.80
N LEU A 44 3.52 -14.49 -12.86
CA LEU A 44 4.15 -13.63 -13.88
C LEU A 44 3.13 -12.74 -14.61
N THR A 45 1.99 -13.29 -15.00
CA THR A 45 0.91 -12.51 -15.64
C THR A 45 0.21 -11.55 -14.68
N SER A 46 0.47 -11.68 -13.39
CA SER A 46 -0.01 -10.79 -12.33
C SER A 46 1.02 -9.74 -11.90
N ASP A 47 2.02 -9.47 -12.74
CA ASP A 47 3.11 -8.52 -12.48
C ASP A 47 4.02 -8.89 -11.28
N VAL A 48 4.04 -10.15 -10.87
CA VAL A 48 5.05 -10.65 -9.93
C VAL A 48 6.36 -10.84 -10.71
N GLY A 49 7.43 -10.21 -10.27
CA GLY A 49 8.73 -10.30 -10.94
C GLY A 49 9.25 -11.75 -11.02
N ALA A 50 10.01 -12.08 -12.07
CA ALA A 50 10.46 -13.45 -12.33
C ALA A 50 11.24 -14.07 -11.15
N GLN A 51 12.15 -13.31 -10.56
CA GLN A 51 12.93 -13.77 -9.40
C GLN A 51 12.04 -14.09 -8.19
N ALA A 52 11.10 -13.19 -7.87
CA ALA A 52 10.16 -13.44 -6.76
C ALA A 52 9.22 -14.63 -7.06
N THR A 53 8.81 -14.81 -8.32
CA THR A 53 7.99 -15.94 -8.74
C THR A 53 8.72 -17.28 -8.52
N GLU A 54 9.98 -17.37 -8.98
CA GLU A 54 10.83 -18.56 -8.79
C GLU A 54 10.98 -18.89 -7.29
N GLU A 55 11.30 -17.89 -6.48
CA GLU A 55 11.46 -18.05 -5.03
C GLU A 55 10.16 -18.50 -4.34
N ILE A 56 9.01 -17.92 -4.71
CA ILE A 56 7.69 -18.31 -4.18
C ILE A 56 7.39 -19.78 -4.50
N VAL A 57 7.62 -20.18 -5.77
CA VAL A 57 7.31 -21.53 -6.24
C VAL A 57 8.23 -22.56 -5.58
N ASP A 58 9.52 -22.28 -5.46
CA ASP A 58 10.47 -23.17 -4.79
C ASP A 58 10.18 -23.32 -3.30
N ASN A 59 9.87 -22.22 -2.61
CA ASN A 59 9.43 -22.26 -1.21
C ASN A 59 8.15 -23.08 -1.06
N LEU A 60 7.19 -22.94 -1.97
CA LEU A 60 5.96 -23.73 -1.96
C LEU A 60 6.25 -25.23 -2.21
N LYS A 61 7.10 -25.57 -3.18
CA LYS A 61 7.52 -26.96 -3.45
C LYS A 61 8.10 -27.62 -2.20
N GLU A 62 8.99 -26.91 -1.52
CA GLU A 62 9.61 -27.44 -0.29
C GLU A 62 8.59 -27.63 0.84
N LYS A 63 7.71 -26.65 1.07
CA LYS A 63 6.65 -26.75 2.09
C LYS A 63 5.68 -27.91 1.81
N ILE A 64 5.32 -28.12 0.54
CA ILE A 64 4.45 -29.22 0.11
C ILE A 64 5.15 -30.57 0.36
N ARG A 65 6.44 -30.71 0.05
CA ARG A 65 7.23 -31.94 0.30
C ARG A 65 7.29 -32.30 1.78
N GLN A 66 7.37 -31.30 2.65
CA GLN A 66 7.43 -31.51 4.10
C GLN A 66 6.07 -31.87 4.71
N THR A 67 4.98 -31.64 3.97
CA THR A 67 3.61 -31.89 4.44
C THR A 67 3.12 -33.25 3.99
N LYS A 68 2.71 -34.12 4.95
CA LYS A 68 2.30 -35.51 4.66
C LYS A 68 1.03 -35.63 3.84
N THR A 69 0.12 -34.68 3.95
CA THR A 69 -1.17 -34.66 3.23
C THR A 69 -1.49 -33.22 2.90
N VAL A 70 -1.66 -32.92 1.61
CA VAL A 70 -1.94 -31.58 1.12
C VAL A 70 -3.32 -31.58 0.45
N ASP A 71 -4.29 -30.96 1.12
CA ASP A 71 -5.59 -30.62 0.55
C ASP A 71 -5.59 -29.17 0.04
N GLU A 72 -6.69 -28.71 -0.57
CA GLU A 72 -6.84 -27.35 -1.11
C GLU A 72 -6.61 -26.27 -0.04
N GLU A 73 -7.08 -26.47 1.18
CA GLU A 73 -6.97 -25.51 2.26
C GLU A 73 -5.52 -25.38 2.75
N ASN A 74 -4.87 -26.53 2.99
CA ASN A 74 -3.46 -26.58 3.38
C ASN A 74 -2.56 -26.00 2.29
N ALA A 75 -2.77 -26.35 1.01
CA ALA A 75 -2.00 -25.81 -0.09
C ALA A 75 -2.14 -24.28 -0.20
N THR A 76 -3.35 -23.74 -0.01
CA THR A 76 -3.59 -22.30 0.02
C THR A 76 -2.85 -21.62 1.20
N ARG A 77 -2.81 -22.25 2.36
CA ARG A 77 -2.06 -21.77 3.52
C ARG A 77 -0.55 -21.78 3.24
N LEU A 78 -0.03 -22.86 2.69
CA LEU A 78 1.39 -23.00 2.33
C LEU A 78 1.83 -21.95 1.29
N LEU A 79 0.97 -21.64 0.29
CA LEU A 79 1.24 -20.55 -0.66
C LEU A 79 1.31 -19.19 0.04
N LYS A 80 0.40 -18.92 0.98
CA LYS A 80 0.45 -17.65 1.75
C LYS A 80 1.73 -17.55 2.59
N GLU A 81 2.18 -18.66 3.18
CA GLU A 81 3.44 -18.72 3.91
C GLU A 81 4.64 -18.50 2.97
N ALA A 82 4.67 -19.14 1.79
CA ALA A 82 5.71 -18.92 0.80
C ALA A 82 5.78 -17.46 0.30
N LEU A 83 4.62 -16.84 0.08
CA LEU A 83 4.54 -15.41 -0.24
C LEU A 83 5.04 -14.52 0.90
N SER A 84 4.70 -14.87 2.15
CA SER A 84 5.14 -14.11 3.34
C SER A 84 6.65 -14.23 3.53
N ASP A 85 7.23 -15.40 3.29
CA ASP A 85 8.67 -15.63 3.41
C ASP A 85 9.46 -14.74 2.43
N VAL A 86 8.97 -14.61 1.18
CA VAL A 86 9.60 -13.72 0.17
C VAL A 86 9.45 -12.25 0.51
N LEU A 87 8.33 -11.84 1.13
CA LEU A 87 8.14 -10.47 1.62
C LEU A 87 9.04 -10.14 2.81
N GLY A 88 9.50 -11.17 3.53
CA GLY A 88 10.31 -11.03 4.74
C GLY A 88 9.52 -10.50 5.94
N ASP A 89 10.09 -10.69 7.11
CA ASP A 89 9.58 -10.14 8.38
C ASP A 89 10.18 -8.76 8.69
N GLU A 90 10.75 -8.08 7.71
CA GLU A 90 11.28 -6.74 7.94
C GLU A 90 10.15 -5.80 8.35
N GLN A 91 10.00 -5.63 9.66
CA GLN A 91 9.18 -4.56 10.19
C GLN A 91 9.81 -3.23 9.78
N PHE A 92 9.10 -2.48 8.96
CA PHE A 92 9.50 -1.11 8.65
C PHE A 92 9.56 -0.31 9.96
N GLN A 93 10.77 -0.21 10.52
CA GLN A 93 11.01 0.62 11.69
C GLN A 93 11.15 2.07 11.21
N THR A 94 10.23 2.91 11.65
CA THR A 94 10.31 4.34 11.37
C THR A 94 11.12 5.02 12.46
N ASP A 95 12.28 5.54 12.12
CA ASP A 95 13.03 6.43 13.01
C ASP A 95 12.32 7.79 13.09
N TYR A 96 12.17 8.30 14.32
CA TYR A 96 11.54 9.60 14.54
C TYR A 96 12.59 10.65 14.95
N PRO A 97 12.47 11.92 14.49
CA PRO A 97 11.42 12.44 13.63
C PRO A 97 11.56 12.00 12.17
N CYS A 98 10.43 11.77 11.48
CA CYS A 98 10.44 11.37 10.08
C CYS A 98 9.58 12.29 9.19
N VAL A 99 9.90 12.26 7.88
CA VAL A 99 9.14 12.94 6.83
C VAL A 99 8.64 11.91 5.83
N ILE A 100 7.33 11.87 5.62
CA ILE A 100 6.68 10.97 4.67
C ILE A 100 6.18 11.78 3.48
N LEU A 101 6.80 11.57 2.33
CA LEU A 101 6.38 12.18 1.08
C LEU A 101 5.44 11.23 0.34
N VAL A 102 4.17 11.64 0.14
CA VAL A 102 3.18 10.81 -0.56
C VAL A 102 3.08 11.24 -2.01
N VAL A 103 3.49 10.36 -2.91
CA VAL A 103 3.55 10.60 -4.36
C VAL A 103 2.58 9.68 -5.11
N GLY A 104 2.19 10.08 -6.32
CA GLY A 104 1.32 9.29 -7.20
C GLY A 104 0.42 10.16 -8.07
N VAL A 105 -0.16 9.57 -9.12
CA VAL A 105 -1.05 10.29 -10.06
C VAL A 105 -2.35 10.77 -9.41
N ASN A 106 -3.10 11.63 -10.08
CA ASN A 106 -4.37 12.13 -9.58
C ASN A 106 -5.40 11.00 -9.43
N GLY A 107 -6.19 11.03 -8.35
CA GLY A 107 -7.29 10.08 -8.13
C GLY A 107 -6.90 8.72 -7.53
N VAL A 108 -5.62 8.41 -7.33
CA VAL A 108 -5.18 7.13 -6.72
C VAL A 108 -5.44 7.02 -5.22
N GLY A 109 -5.82 8.13 -4.57
CA GLY A 109 -6.18 8.14 -3.15
C GLY A 109 -5.10 8.68 -2.21
N LYS A 110 -4.12 9.47 -2.69
CA LYS A 110 -3.06 10.08 -1.86
C LYS A 110 -3.62 10.75 -0.60
N THR A 111 -4.46 11.77 -0.78
CA THR A 111 -5.04 12.54 0.32
C THR A 111 -5.83 11.69 1.31
N THR A 112 -6.56 10.66 0.82
CA THR A 112 -7.25 9.69 1.69
C THR A 112 -6.28 8.82 2.48
N THR A 113 -5.19 8.39 1.86
CA THR A 113 -4.14 7.59 2.51
C THR A 113 -3.44 8.41 3.58
N ILE A 114 -3.11 9.68 3.29
CA ILE A 114 -2.53 10.62 4.25
C ILE A 114 -3.39 10.77 5.49
N GLY A 115 -4.71 10.95 5.31
CA GLY A 115 -5.62 11.07 6.44
C GLY A 115 -5.67 9.82 7.33
N LYS A 116 -5.59 8.63 6.73
CA LYS A 116 -5.53 7.35 7.48
C LYS A 116 -4.21 7.17 8.19
N LEU A 117 -3.09 7.46 7.53
CA LEU A 117 -1.75 7.41 8.12
C LEU A 117 -1.63 8.36 9.31
N ALA A 118 -2.05 9.61 9.16
CA ALA A 118 -2.04 10.59 10.24
C ALA A 118 -2.80 10.07 11.47
N ARG A 119 -3.99 9.50 11.25
CA ARG A 119 -4.79 8.93 12.34
C ARG A 119 -4.11 7.72 13.01
N ASN A 120 -3.42 6.88 12.25
CA ASN A 120 -2.69 5.75 12.81
C ASN A 120 -1.54 6.22 13.71
N PHE A 121 -0.71 7.15 13.23
CA PHE A 121 0.37 7.73 14.04
C PHE A 121 -0.13 8.40 15.32
N VAL A 122 -1.25 9.13 15.24
CA VAL A 122 -1.87 9.72 16.44
C VAL A 122 -2.32 8.64 17.44
N ARG A 123 -2.88 7.52 16.96
CA ARG A 123 -3.24 6.38 17.82
C ARG A 123 -2.03 5.71 18.47
N GLU A 124 -0.88 5.77 17.82
CA GLU A 124 0.41 5.29 18.33
C GLU A 124 1.08 6.32 19.27
N GLY A 125 0.39 7.42 19.58
CA GLY A 125 0.87 8.47 20.48
C GLY A 125 1.88 9.42 19.82
N LYS A 126 2.00 9.43 18.49
CA LYS A 126 2.91 10.31 17.77
C LYS A 126 2.25 11.65 17.44
N SER A 127 3.04 12.71 17.52
CA SER A 127 2.63 14.04 17.05
C SER A 127 2.80 14.14 15.53
N VAL A 128 1.79 14.67 14.83
CA VAL A 128 1.75 14.73 13.36
C VAL A 128 1.46 16.14 12.87
N VAL A 129 2.08 16.52 11.76
CA VAL A 129 1.72 17.71 10.97
C VAL A 129 1.58 17.33 9.49
N LEU A 130 0.54 17.84 8.84
CA LEU A 130 0.30 17.68 7.42
C LEU A 130 0.79 18.91 6.66
N ALA A 131 1.43 18.71 5.50
CA ALA A 131 1.82 19.75 4.55
C ALA A 131 1.00 19.63 3.26
N ALA A 132 0.18 20.63 2.93
CA ALA A 132 -0.64 20.68 1.72
C ALA A 132 0.17 21.19 0.54
N ALA A 133 1.08 20.38 -0.01
CA ALA A 133 1.93 20.78 -1.11
C ALA A 133 1.33 20.49 -2.51
N ASP A 134 0.06 20.02 -2.62
CA ASP A 134 -0.74 20.09 -3.86
C ASP A 134 -1.37 21.48 -3.99
N THR A 135 -0.53 22.48 -4.21
CA THR A 135 -0.94 23.90 -4.26
C THR A 135 -1.67 24.29 -5.56
N PHE A 136 -1.62 23.43 -6.58
CA PHE A 136 -2.28 23.70 -7.88
C PHE A 136 -3.77 23.36 -7.88
N ARG A 137 -4.28 22.77 -6.82
CA ARG A 137 -5.67 22.33 -6.71
C ARG A 137 -6.29 22.79 -5.40
N ALA A 138 -7.10 23.85 -5.46
CA ALA A 138 -7.81 24.39 -4.30
C ALA A 138 -8.55 23.31 -3.51
N ALA A 139 -9.30 22.45 -4.22
CA ALA A 139 -10.05 21.35 -3.60
C ALA A 139 -9.17 20.31 -2.89
N ALA A 140 -7.89 20.15 -3.26
CA ALA A 140 -6.99 19.21 -2.60
C ALA A 140 -6.62 19.71 -1.20
N GLY A 141 -6.28 20.99 -1.06
CA GLY A 141 -5.99 21.60 0.23
C GLY A 141 -7.20 21.58 1.18
N GLU A 142 -8.39 21.87 0.69
CA GLU A 142 -9.64 21.79 1.46
C GLU A 142 -9.93 20.35 1.92
N GLN A 143 -9.74 19.39 1.02
CA GLN A 143 -9.93 17.97 1.35
C GLN A 143 -8.94 17.50 2.42
N LEU A 144 -7.68 17.90 2.31
CA LEU A 144 -6.66 17.57 3.31
C LEU A 144 -6.98 18.20 4.67
N GLU A 145 -7.52 19.42 4.69
CA GLU A 145 -7.95 20.09 5.92
C GLU A 145 -9.08 19.32 6.63
N ILE A 146 -10.03 18.77 5.89
CA ILE A 146 -11.07 17.91 6.46
C ILE A 146 -10.44 16.66 7.13
N TRP A 147 -9.44 16.07 6.49
CA TRP A 147 -8.72 14.92 7.07
C TRP A 147 -7.90 15.32 8.29
N ALA A 148 -7.22 16.48 8.25
CA ALA A 148 -6.48 17.01 9.39
C ALA A 148 -7.40 17.19 10.62
N LYS A 149 -8.57 17.79 10.43
CA LYS A 149 -9.59 17.95 11.49
C LYS A 149 -10.08 16.60 12.04
N ARG A 150 -10.32 15.62 11.16
CA ARG A 150 -10.77 14.28 11.58
C ARG A 150 -9.72 13.48 12.34
N ALA A 151 -8.46 13.71 12.03
CA ALA A 151 -7.32 13.05 12.68
C ALA A 151 -6.83 13.82 13.91
N ASP A 152 -7.36 15.02 14.15
CA ASP A 152 -6.92 15.97 15.19
C ASP A 152 -5.43 16.33 15.07
N VAL A 153 -5.01 16.65 13.85
CA VAL A 153 -3.63 17.04 13.55
C VAL A 153 -3.56 18.40 12.91
N ARG A 154 -2.41 19.05 13.03
CA ARG A 154 -2.18 20.36 12.41
C ARG A 154 -1.93 20.19 10.91
N ILE A 155 -2.29 21.23 10.17
CA ILE A 155 -2.00 21.35 8.74
C ILE A 155 -1.29 22.66 8.47
N ILE A 156 -0.29 22.63 7.59
CA ILE A 156 0.35 23.80 6.99
C ILE A 156 -0.11 23.84 5.54
N LYS A 157 -0.75 24.94 5.16
CA LYS A 157 -1.18 25.22 3.78
C LYS A 157 -0.94 26.68 3.46
N HIS A 158 -0.71 26.98 2.19
CA HIS A 158 -0.62 28.32 1.64
C HIS A 158 -1.79 28.57 0.69
N GLU A 159 -1.83 29.76 0.10
CA GLU A 159 -2.79 30.09 -0.93
C GLU A 159 -2.58 29.25 -2.20
N GLU A 160 -3.64 29.08 -3.00
CA GLU A 160 -3.57 28.38 -4.27
C GLU A 160 -2.50 28.99 -5.19
N GLY A 161 -1.73 28.16 -5.87
CA GLY A 161 -0.64 28.59 -6.75
C GLY A 161 0.67 28.92 -6.04
N SER A 162 0.74 28.84 -4.72
CA SER A 162 1.99 29.03 -3.98
C SER A 162 3.01 27.94 -4.33
N ASP A 163 4.30 28.23 -4.08
CA ASP A 163 5.36 27.24 -4.27
C ASP A 163 5.18 26.05 -3.31
N PRO A 164 5.02 24.81 -3.81
CA PRO A 164 4.95 23.61 -3.00
C PRO A 164 6.14 23.44 -2.03
N ALA A 165 7.34 23.84 -2.47
CA ALA A 165 8.54 23.75 -1.64
C ALA A 165 8.48 24.70 -0.43
N ALA A 166 7.86 25.87 -0.59
CA ALA A 166 7.66 26.80 0.53
C ALA A 166 6.72 26.23 1.59
N VAL A 167 5.64 25.53 1.18
CA VAL A 167 4.73 24.83 2.10
C VAL A 167 5.46 23.76 2.89
N VAL A 168 6.29 22.95 2.21
CA VAL A 168 7.08 21.89 2.84
C VAL A 168 8.10 22.50 3.80
N PHE A 169 8.78 23.55 3.39
CA PHE A 169 9.78 24.23 4.25
C PHE A 169 9.14 24.75 5.55
N ASP A 170 7.97 25.37 5.46
CA ASP A 170 7.27 25.89 6.64
C ASP A 170 6.76 24.74 7.53
N ALA A 171 6.29 23.65 6.93
CA ALA A 171 5.88 22.46 7.67
C ALA A 171 7.08 21.85 8.46
N LEU A 172 8.24 21.72 7.82
CA LEU A 172 9.46 21.21 8.45
C LEU A 172 9.96 22.16 9.55
N SER A 173 9.96 23.45 9.29
CA SER A 173 10.35 24.48 10.26
C SER A 173 9.45 24.45 11.49
N SER A 174 8.12 24.37 11.27
CA SER A 174 7.13 24.21 12.33
C SER A 174 7.30 22.90 13.10
N ALA A 175 7.55 21.80 12.40
CA ALA A 175 7.77 20.49 13.02
C ALA A 175 9.01 20.49 13.90
N LYS A 176 10.13 21.04 13.40
CA LYS A 176 11.38 21.16 14.15
C LYS A 176 11.21 21.98 15.43
N SER A 177 10.57 23.16 15.35
CA SER A 177 10.35 24.03 16.51
C SER A 177 9.48 23.41 17.59
N ARG A 178 8.55 22.53 17.21
CA ARG A 178 7.58 21.88 18.11
C ARG A 178 7.96 20.44 18.46
N LYS A 179 9.08 19.95 17.97
CA LYS A 179 9.53 18.55 18.14
C LYS A 179 8.46 17.56 17.71
N THR A 180 7.85 17.81 16.54
CA THR A 180 6.81 16.93 15.95
C THR A 180 7.47 15.66 15.42
N ASP A 181 6.89 14.50 15.71
CA ASP A 181 7.45 13.19 15.33
C ASP A 181 7.32 12.90 13.84
N VAL A 182 6.19 13.29 13.21
CA VAL A 182 5.89 12.92 11.82
C VAL A 182 5.41 14.14 11.02
N VAL A 183 6.03 14.35 9.86
CA VAL A 183 5.55 15.29 8.83
C VAL A 183 5.06 14.47 7.66
N ILE A 184 3.79 14.64 7.24
CA ILE A 184 3.26 13.97 6.05
C ILE A 184 2.96 15.01 4.99
N VAL A 185 3.54 14.85 3.80
CA VAL A 185 3.45 15.80 2.69
C VAL A 185 2.53 15.26 1.61
N ASP A 186 1.44 15.97 1.30
CA ASP A 186 0.56 15.71 0.15
C ASP A 186 1.10 16.45 -1.08
N THR A 187 1.43 15.71 -2.14
CA THR A 187 1.99 16.28 -3.36
C THR A 187 1.00 16.29 -4.51
N ALA A 188 1.22 17.18 -5.49
CA ALA A 188 0.49 17.17 -6.74
C ALA A 188 0.68 15.81 -7.46
N GLY A 189 -0.40 15.34 -8.09
CA GLY A 189 -0.37 14.12 -8.90
C GLY A 189 0.10 14.43 -10.32
N ARG A 190 1.35 14.19 -10.60
CA ARG A 190 1.93 14.27 -11.94
C ARG A 190 2.63 12.96 -12.27
#